data_044990a1b9437f371ac4f45772fac623
#
_entry.id   044990a1b9437f371ac4f45772fac623
#
_cell.length_a   1.000
_cell.length_b   1.000
_cell.length_c   1.000
_cell.angle_alpha   90.00
_cell.angle_beta   90.00
_cell.angle_gamma   90.00
#
_symmetry.space_group_name_H-M   'P 1'
#
loop_
_entity.id
_entity.type
_entity.pdbx_description
1 polymer ?
#
loop_
_entity_poly.entity_id
_entity_poly.type
_entity_poly.pdbx_seq_one_letter_code
_entity_poly.pdbx_strand_id
1 'polypeptide(L)'
;MRQETEDKTLNLFPIDYPFETLVARINSTPSKLALDPEFQRKYKWDKDGWERSSKFIESCLMRIPLPSCYFAEDETGRHMVIDGVQRLTTIVKFFNDEFSLEGMTTFKDLEGKKFSELGKYCSELESTTIRCIILRKENPKFLISEIFSRLNQGAVQLSSQEIRHALFPGNFDKLLIELSLTPLISNFGMAENTLRKKDSREAEEQVLRFFAFSENINNYEGNLKVFLDSYMQEKSQISSIKIGKMRVLFTSALAKCVTVFGDDVFTDTNKRRSKQGLVYYDLLMPTLGEVDQEIVELKANEICLAFKNLCKSELFQRTMSQGLQKQSSILRRRKLWGERLQKAIDGE
;
A
#
# COMPACT_ATOMS: atom_id res chain seq x y z
N MET A 1 -35.44 9.70 -5.03
CA MET A 1 -34.45 8.82 -4.43
C MET A 1 -33.82 9.56 -3.26
N ARG A 2 -34.10 9.13 -2.02
CA ARG A 2 -33.44 9.68 -0.84
C ARG A 2 -32.00 9.24 -0.88
N GLN A 3 -31.05 10.18 -0.95
CA GLN A 3 -29.65 9.90 -0.59
C GLN A 3 -29.68 9.46 0.88
N GLU A 4 -29.39 8.19 1.12
CA GLU A 4 -29.02 7.74 2.44
C GLU A 4 -27.82 8.58 2.86
N THR A 5 -28.01 9.37 3.89
CA THR A 5 -26.90 10.04 4.57
C THR A 5 -26.04 8.92 5.16
N GLU A 6 -24.95 8.56 4.47
CA GLU A 6 -23.96 7.63 5.03
C GLU A 6 -23.64 8.10 6.45
N ASP A 7 -23.83 7.21 7.41
CA ASP A 7 -23.53 7.51 8.81
C ASP A 7 -22.03 7.80 8.90
N LYS A 8 -21.67 9.05 9.23
CA LYS A 8 -20.30 9.52 9.36
C LYS A 8 -19.72 9.18 10.74
N THR A 9 -20.49 8.50 11.59
CA THR A 9 -20.07 8.06 12.92
C THR A 9 -19.48 6.66 12.86
N LEU A 10 -18.50 6.41 13.72
CA LEU A 10 -17.81 5.13 13.77
C LEU A 10 -18.46 4.19 14.78
N ASN A 11 -18.66 2.96 14.38
CA ASN A 11 -18.99 1.87 15.28
C ASN A 11 -17.68 1.32 15.87
N LEU A 12 -17.39 1.71 17.11
CA LEU A 12 -16.17 1.37 17.84
C LEU A 12 -16.50 0.46 19.03
N PHE A 13 -15.66 -0.54 19.24
CA PHE A 13 -15.76 -1.42 20.38
C PHE A 13 -14.46 -1.35 21.20
N PRO A 14 -14.42 -0.58 22.31
CA PRO A 14 -13.25 -0.53 23.19
C PRO A 14 -13.23 -1.75 24.11
N ILE A 15 -12.03 -2.34 24.27
CA ILE A 15 -11.78 -3.46 25.16
C ILE A 15 -10.38 -3.35 25.74
N ASP A 16 -10.21 -3.70 27.01
CA ASP A 16 -8.91 -3.81 27.65
C ASP A 16 -8.48 -5.28 27.64
N TYR A 17 -7.43 -5.59 26.85
CA TYR A 17 -6.88 -6.93 26.75
C TYR A 17 -5.68 -7.11 27.67
N PRO A 18 -5.66 -8.15 28.52
CA PRO A 18 -4.43 -8.63 29.17
C PRO A 18 -3.40 -9.06 28.11
N PHE A 19 -2.11 -8.88 28.42
CA PHE A 19 -1.03 -9.25 27.49
C PHE A 19 -1.06 -10.74 27.16
N GLU A 20 -1.28 -11.61 28.14
CA GLU A 20 -1.43 -13.07 27.90
C GLU A 20 -2.50 -13.36 26.85
N THR A 21 -3.65 -12.66 26.92
CA THR A 21 -4.74 -12.84 25.95
C THR A 21 -4.33 -12.38 24.56
N LEU A 22 -3.62 -11.25 24.45
CA LEU A 22 -3.12 -10.76 23.16
C LEU A 22 -2.12 -11.73 22.53
N VAL A 23 -1.16 -12.22 23.31
CA VAL A 23 -0.18 -13.22 22.87
C VAL A 23 -0.88 -14.50 22.41
N ALA A 24 -1.83 -15.01 23.18
CA ALA A 24 -2.60 -16.19 22.81
C ALA A 24 -3.40 -16.01 21.51
N ARG A 25 -4.02 -14.84 21.30
CA ARG A 25 -4.79 -14.54 20.09
C ARG A 25 -3.90 -14.38 18.84
N ILE A 26 -2.70 -13.84 19.01
CA ILE A 26 -1.72 -13.67 17.91
C ILE A 26 -1.16 -15.05 17.54
N ASN A 27 -0.77 -15.86 18.51
CA ASN A 27 -0.14 -17.17 18.29
C ASN A 27 -1.14 -18.29 17.94
N SER A 28 -2.47 -18.04 18.01
CA SER A 28 -3.47 -19.04 17.67
C SER A 28 -3.43 -19.45 16.18
N THR A 29 -3.80 -20.70 15.88
CA THR A 29 -3.89 -21.21 14.51
C THR A 29 -5.34 -21.65 14.22
N PRO A 30 -6.09 -20.96 13.32
CA PRO A 30 -5.72 -19.71 12.65
C PRO A 30 -5.63 -18.52 13.61
N SER A 31 -4.75 -17.57 13.32
CA SER A 31 -4.56 -16.36 14.14
C SER A 31 -5.87 -15.56 14.24
N LYS A 32 -6.29 -15.25 15.47
CA LYS A 32 -7.48 -14.42 15.75
C LYS A 32 -7.18 -12.92 15.75
N LEU A 33 -5.91 -12.56 15.93
CA LEU A 33 -5.39 -11.21 15.84
C LEU A 33 -4.18 -11.24 14.91
N ALA A 34 -4.39 -10.78 13.67
CA ALA A 34 -3.35 -10.80 12.67
C ALA A 34 -2.38 -9.64 12.89
N LEU A 35 -1.15 -9.98 13.29
CA LEU A 35 0.02 -9.18 13.01
C LEU A 35 0.44 -9.60 11.58
N ASP A 36 0.15 -8.77 10.57
CA ASP A 36 0.56 -9.07 9.21
C ASP A 36 2.09 -9.34 9.19
N PRO A 37 2.55 -10.48 8.60
CA PRO A 37 3.98 -10.80 8.50
C PRO A 37 4.81 -9.69 7.85
N GLU A 38 4.19 -8.88 6.98
CA GLU A 38 4.88 -7.74 6.37
C GLU A 38 5.01 -6.55 7.31
N PHE A 39 4.06 -6.35 8.22
CA PHE A 39 4.20 -5.38 9.31
C PHE A 39 5.24 -5.82 10.33
N GLN A 40 5.41 -7.13 10.55
CA GLN A 40 6.50 -7.67 11.36
C GLN A 40 7.88 -7.36 10.73
N ARG A 41 8.01 -7.39 9.40
CA ARG A 41 9.23 -6.95 8.70
C ARG A 41 9.58 -5.47 8.93
N LYS A 42 8.63 -4.67 9.37
CA LYS A 42 8.79 -3.25 9.75
C LYS A 42 9.04 -3.04 11.24
N TYR A 43 9.20 -4.13 12.00
CA TYR A 43 9.62 -4.01 13.38
C TYR A 43 10.98 -3.31 13.40
N LYS A 44 11.06 -2.21 14.12
CA LYS A 44 12.22 -1.32 14.10
C LYS A 44 12.86 -1.16 15.47
N TRP A 45 12.21 -1.69 16.51
CA TRP A 45 12.71 -1.51 17.86
C TRP A 45 13.86 -2.47 18.20
N ASP A 46 14.25 -3.33 17.26
CA ASP A 46 15.41 -4.24 17.34
C ASP A 46 16.60 -3.83 16.48
N LYS A 47 16.50 -2.71 15.73
CA LYS A 47 17.55 -2.33 14.75
C LYS A 47 18.89 -1.96 15.38
N ASP A 48 18.84 -1.41 16.60
CA ASP A 48 20.01 -0.93 17.33
C ASP A 48 20.13 -1.64 18.70
N GLY A 49 19.70 -2.90 18.78
CA GLY A 49 19.60 -3.67 20.04
C GLY A 49 18.21 -3.62 20.64
N TRP A 50 18.07 -4.19 21.85
CA TRP A 50 16.77 -4.36 22.51
C TRP A 50 16.42 -3.26 23.51
N GLU A 51 17.25 -2.23 23.65
CA GLU A 51 17.06 -1.16 24.67
C GLU A 51 15.68 -0.48 24.54
N ARG A 52 15.22 -0.19 23.32
CA ARG A 52 13.92 0.45 23.10
C ARG A 52 12.76 -0.45 23.47
N SER A 53 12.87 -1.74 23.12
CA SER A 53 11.89 -2.77 23.49
C SER A 53 11.85 -2.97 25.00
N SER A 54 13.03 -3.00 25.64
CA SER A 54 13.18 -3.16 27.08
C SER A 54 12.60 -1.98 27.86
N LYS A 55 12.80 -0.75 27.40
CA LYS A 55 12.18 0.46 27.98
C LYS A 55 10.65 0.43 27.89
N PHE A 56 10.10 -0.17 26.83
CA PHE A 56 8.66 -0.36 26.76
C PHE A 56 8.18 -1.38 27.80
N ILE A 57 8.86 -2.52 27.97
CA ILE A 57 8.54 -3.52 28.99
C ILE A 57 8.70 -2.92 30.40
N GLU A 58 9.76 -2.12 30.63
CA GLU A 58 9.96 -1.40 31.91
C GLU A 58 8.79 -0.46 32.20
N SER A 59 8.31 0.29 31.17
CA SER A 59 7.14 1.16 31.30
C SER A 59 5.88 0.37 31.70
N CYS A 60 5.72 -0.84 31.18
CA CYS A 60 4.60 -1.73 31.55
C CYS A 60 4.70 -2.15 33.04
N LEU A 61 5.89 -2.55 33.51
CA LEU A 61 6.13 -2.88 34.91
C LEU A 61 5.93 -1.68 35.84
N MET A 62 6.25 -0.48 35.40
CA MET A 62 5.98 0.78 36.10
C MET A 62 4.49 1.16 36.07
N ARG A 63 3.65 0.43 35.37
CA ARG A 63 2.21 0.71 35.16
C ARG A 63 1.95 2.09 34.54
N ILE A 64 2.87 2.55 33.68
CA ILE A 64 2.67 3.78 32.90
C ILE A 64 1.53 3.55 31.92
N PRO A 65 0.54 4.47 31.81
CA PRO A 65 -0.56 4.34 30.87
C PRO A 65 -0.04 4.19 29.43
N LEU A 66 -0.44 3.11 28.76
CA LEU A 66 -0.04 2.81 27.40
C LEU A 66 -1.02 3.44 26.41
N PRO A 67 -0.53 4.02 25.27
CA PRO A 67 -1.40 4.45 24.20
C PRO A 67 -2.24 3.29 23.67
N SER A 68 -3.51 3.55 23.33
CA SER A 68 -4.42 2.53 22.80
C SER A 68 -3.89 1.90 21.52
N CYS A 69 -4.16 0.61 21.32
CA CYS A 69 -4.01 -0.08 20.03
C CYS A 69 -5.32 0.01 19.25
N TYR A 70 -5.22 -0.03 17.92
CA TYR A 70 -6.40 0.01 17.05
C TYR A 70 -6.41 -1.20 16.14
N PHE A 71 -7.57 -1.83 16.02
CA PHE A 71 -7.78 -3.03 15.21
C PHE A 71 -8.97 -2.81 14.26
N ALA A 72 -8.90 -3.37 13.05
CA ALA A 72 -10.06 -3.53 12.18
C ALA A 72 -10.57 -4.97 12.26
N GLU A 73 -11.87 -5.13 12.32
CA GLU A 73 -12.51 -6.44 12.23
C GLU A 73 -12.78 -6.76 10.75
N ASP A 74 -12.37 -7.95 10.30
CA ASP A 74 -12.68 -8.45 8.96
C ASP A 74 -14.04 -9.17 8.93
N GLU A 75 -14.49 -9.60 7.74
CA GLU A 75 -15.78 -10.28 7.53
C GLU A 75 -15.89 -11.61 8.29
N THR A 76 -14.77 -12.20 8.70
CA THR A 76 -14.70 -13.46 9.45
C THR A 76 -14.65 -13.27 10.97
N GLY A 77 -14.62 -12.00 11.43
CA GLY A 77 -14.47 -11.65 12.84
C GLY A 77 -13.02 -11.71 13.35
N ARG A 78 -12.02 -11.81 12.45
CA ARG A 78 -10.61 -11.66 12.81
C ARG A 78 -10.29 -10.20 12.97
N HIS A 79 -9.37 -9.91 13.87
CA HIS A 79 -8.87 -8.56 14.07
C HIS A 79 -7.54 -8.37 13.34
N MET A 80 -7.41 -7.28 12.64
CA MET A 80 -6.17 -6.84 12.00
C MET A 80 -5.65 -5.59 12.69
N VAL A 81 -4.36 -5.56 12.99
CA VAL A 81 -3.74 -4.43 13.68
C VAL A 81 -3.62 -3.24 12.75
N ILE A 82 -4.21 -2.11 13.15
CA ILE A 82 -4.10 -0.80 12.48
C ILE A 82 -2.96 0.03 13.09
N ASP A 83 -2.95 0.14 14.42
CA ASP A 83 -1.90 0.80 15.19
C ASP A 83 -1.53 -0.02 16.40
N GLY A 84 -0.26 0.07 16.80
CA GLY A 84 0.28 -0.69 17.93
C GLY A 84 1.15 -1.89 17.54
N VAL A 85 1.45 -2.09 16.25
CA VAL A 85 2.26 -3.22 15.75
C VAL A 85 3.59 -3.35 16.51
N GLN A 86 4.33 -2.26 16.74
CA GLN A 86 5.62 -2.29 17.44
C GLN A 86 5.44 -2.80 18.88
N ARG A 87 4.44 -2.29 19.58
CA ARG A 87 4.11 -2.67 20.97
C ARG A 87 3.70 -4.13 21.06
N LEU A 88 2.77 -4.56 20.23
CA LEU A 88 2.28 -5.95 20.20
C LEU A 88 3.40 -6.92 19.81
N THR A 89 4.21 -6.58 18.80
CA THR A 89 5.37 -7.41 18.42
C THR A 89 6.36 -7.53 19.57
N THR A 90 6.64 -6.42 20.29
CA THR A 90 7.53 -6.45 21.46
C THR A 90 6.98 -7.37 22.55
N ILE A 91 5.68 -7.27 22.86
CA ILE A 91 5.04 -8.13 23.85
C ILE A 91 5.19 -9.60 23.46
N VAL A 92 4.84 -9.96 22.22
CA VAL A 92 4.92 -11.34 21.72
C VAL A 92 6.35 -11.87 21.78
N LYS A 93 7.31 -11.10 21.25
CA LYS A 93 8.73 -11.48 21.23
C LYS A 93 9.27 -11.68 22.66
N PHE A 94 8.91 -10.81 23.58
CA PHE A 94 9.36 -10.93 24.95
C PHE A 94 8.75 -12.15 25.66
N PHE A 95 7.44 -12.37 25.52
CA PHE A 95 6.76 -13.54 26.09
C PHE A 95 7.24 -14.86 25.51
N ASN A 96 7.79 -14.85 24.30
CA ASN A 96 8.41 -16.01 23.65
C ASN A 96 9.91 -16.15 23.97
N ASP A 97 10.46 -15.37 24.92
CA ASP A 97 11.89 -15.38 25.28
C ASP A 97 12.84 -15.06 24.09
N GLU A 98 12.38 -14.28 23.10
CA GLU A 98 13.19 -13.96 21.92
C GLU A 98 14.27 -12.91 22.19
N PHE A 99 14.18 -12.15 23.28
CA PHE A 99 15.20 -11.22 23.72
C PHE A 99 15.29 -11.08 25.23
N SER A 100 16.43 -10.57 25.71
CA SER A 100 16.68 -10.23 27.10
C SER A 100 16.55 -8.72 27.31
N LEU A 101 16.17 -8.29 28.53
CA LEU A 101 16.06 -6.88 28.87
C LEU A 101 17.43 -6.19 28.86
N GLU A 102 17.51 -5.02 28.21
CA GLU A 102 18.72 -4.22 28.07
C GLU A 102 18.45 -2.75 28.44
N GLY A 103 19.41 -2.12 29.11
CA GLY A 103 19.36 -0.69 29.46
C GLY A 103 18.27 -0.35 30.49
N MET A 104 18.02 -1.25 31.42
CA MET A 104 17.03 -1.06 32.49
C MET A 104 17.48 0.05 33.44
N THR A 105 16.57 0.97 33.73
CA THR A 105 16.87 2.13 34.58
C THR A 105 16.26 2.02 35.97
N THR A 106 15.03 1.56 36.05
CA THR A 106 14.25 1.43 37.30
C THR A 106 14.38 0.02 37.88
N PHE A 107 14.20 -1.01 37.05
CA PHE A 107 14.28 -2.41 37.44
C PHE A 107 15.63 -3.02 37.07
N LYS A 108 16.72 -2.45 37.62
CA LYS A 108 18.10 -2.88 37.31
C LYS A 108 18.39 -4.34 37.61
N ASP A 109 17.68 -4.94 38.55
CA ASP A 109 17.73 -6.36 38.91
C ASP A 109 17.17 -7.28 37.82
N LEU A 110 16.49 -6.73 36.83
CA LEU A 110 15.97 -7.44 35.67
C LEU A 110 16.86 -7.33 34.43
N GLU A 111 17.96 -6.57 34.48
CA GLU A 111 18.92 -6.44 33.36
C GLU A 111 19.39 -7.84 32.91
N GLY A 112 19.38 -8.09 31.62
CA GLY A 112 19.82 -9.35 30.99
C GLY A 112 18.82 -10.51 31.11
N LYS A 113 17.69 -10.35 31.82
CA LYS A 113 16.69 -11.41 31.99
C LYS A 113 15.70 -11.50 30.83
N LYS A 114 15.28 -12.71 30.53
CA LYS A 114 14.16 -13.04 29.64
C LYS A 114 12.85 -13.07 30.42
N PHE A 115 11.71 -13.16 29.71
CA PHE A 115 10.40 -13.21 30.34
C PHE A 115 10.28 -14.36 31.36
N SER A 116 10.69 -15.58 30.97
CA SER A 116 10.63 -16.77 31.86
C SER A 116 11.47 -16.65 33.15
N GLU A 117 12.41 -15.69 33.18
CA GLU A 117 13.32 -15.49 34.30
C GLU A 117 12.89 -14.35 35.26
N LEU A 118 11.77 -13.68 34.98
CA LEU A 118 11.32 -12.50 35.72
C LEU A 118 10.69 -12.84 37.11
N GLY A 119 10.43 -14.12 37.39
CA GLY A 119 9.82 -14.54 38.64
C GLY A 119 8.42 -13.93 38.85
N LYS A 120 8.22 -13.19 39.94
CA LYS A 120 6.92 -12.57 40.26
C LYS A 120 6.41 -11.60 39.20
N TYR A 121 7.31 -10.98 38.45
CA TYR A 121 6.95 -10.01 37.42
C TYR A 121 6.33 -10.66 36.18
N CYS A 122 6.46 -11.98 35.97
CA CYS A 122 5.76 -12.68 34.88
C CYS A 122 4.24 -12.46 35.00
N SER A 123 3.66 -12.78 36.14
CA SER A 123 2.19 -12.63 36.37
C SER A 123 1.74 -11.16 36.33
N GLU A 124 2.60 -10.23 36.73
CA GLU A 124 2.31 -8.79 36.59
C GLU A 124 2.20 -8.39 35.15
N LEU A 125 3.12 -8.83 34.28
CA LEU A 125 3.07 -8.55 32.84
C LEU A 125 1.93 -9.29 32.15
N GLU A 126 1.67 -10.56 32.49
CA GLU A 126 0.54 -11.35 31.96
C GLU A 126 -0.79 -10.62 32.16
N SER A 127 -1.01 -10.09 33.38
CA SER A 127 -2.21 -9.36 33.76
C SER A 127 -2.22 -7.88 33.34
N THR A 128 -1.09 -7.33 32.89
CA THR A 128 -1.04 -5.95 32.39
C THR A 128 -1.97 -5.79 31.20
N THR A 129 -2.84 -4.79 31.24
CA THR A 129 -3.82 -4.54 30.18
C THR A 129 -3.41 -3.40 29.28
N ILE A 130 -3.76 -3.51 27.99
CA ILE A 130 -3.70 -2.42 27.04
C ILE A 130 -5.07 -2.20 26.42
N ARG A 131 -5.47 -0.94 26.33
CA ARG A 131 -6.72 -0.56 25.68
C ARG A 131 -6.61 -0.79 24.19
N CYS A 132 -7.57 -1.55 23.63
CA CYS A 132 -7.70 -1.82 22.22
C CYS A 132 -9.05 -1.29 21.73
N ILE A 133 -9.04 -0.56 20.64
CA ILE A 133 -10.24 -0.01 20.00
C ILE A 133 -10.45 -0.77 18.70
N ILE A 134 -11.54 -1.52 18.63
CA ILE A 134 -11.89 -2.35 17.48
C ILE A 134 -12.84 -1.56 16.60
N LEU A 135 -12.42 -1.31 15.35
CA LEU A 135 -13.29 -0.80 14.29
C LEU A 135 -14.07 -1.99 13.75
N ARG A 136 -15.38 -1.98 14.00
CA ARG A 136 -16.27 -3.07 13.62
C ARG A 136 -16.40 -3.15 12.09
N LYS A 137 -16.63 -4.34 11.57
CA LYS A 137 -16.76 -4.62 10.12
C LYS A 137 -17.91 -3.87 9.44
N GLU A 138 -18.92 -3.48 10.20
CA GLU A 138 -20.07 -2.67 9.74
C GLU A 138 -19.67 -1.24 9.36
N ASN A 139 -18.49 -0.76 9.79
CA ASN A 139 -18.03 0.55 9.38
C ASN A 139 -17.74 0.59 7.88
N PRO A 140 -18.10 1.67 7.17
CA PRO A 140 -17.71 1.88 5.79
C PRO A 140 -16.18 1.78 5.63
N LYS A 141 -15.72 1.00 4.67
CA LYS A 141 -14.27 0.75 4.49
C LYS A 141 -13.47 2.01 4.21
N PHE A 142 -14.09 3.02 3.57
CA PHE A 142 -13.44 4.31 3.38
C PHE A 142 -13.14 5.04 4.70
N LEU A 143 -14.02 4.93 5.72
CA LEU A 143 -13.77 5.48 7.06
C LEU A 143 -12.64 4.73 7.76
N ILE A 144 -12.57 3.42 7.62
CA ILE A 144 -11.47 2.62 8.15
C ILE A 144 -10.14 3.07 7.52
N SER A 145 -10.09 3.24 6.18
CA SER A 145 -8.92 3.73 5.45
C SER A 145 -8.51 5.14 5.90
N GLU A 146 -9.47 6.02 6.17
CA GLU A 146 -9.20 7.39 6.66
C GLU A 146 -8.61 7.37 8.07
N ILE A 147 -9.13 6.51 8.97
CA ILE A 147 -8.59 6.34 10.32
C ILE A 147 -7.17 5.80 10.28
N PHE A 148 -6.90 4.77 9.45
CA PHE A 148 -5.55 4.28 9.22
C PHE A 148 -4.59 5.41 8.86
N SER A 149 -5.01 6.26 7.92
CA SER A 149 -4.21 7.40 7.48
C SER A 149 -3.93 8.40 8.58
N ARG A 150 -4.89 8.66 9.47
CA ARG A 150 -4.77 9.62 10.57
C ARG A 150 -4.00 9.06 11.76
N LEU A 151 -4.20 7.80 12.13
CA LEU A 151 -3.50 7.15 13.24
C LEU A 151 -2.03 6.88 12.90
N ASN A 152 -1.74 6.64 11.63
CA ASN A 152 -0.41 6.28 11.13
C ASN A 152 0.56 7.47 11.00
N GLN A 153 0.29 8.62 11.63
CA GLN A 153 1.18 9.79 11.65
C GLN A 153 2.41 9.60 12.56
N GLY A 154 2.61 8.41 13.11
CA GLY A 154 3.74 8.04 13.96
C GLY A 154 5.04 7.74 13.20
N ALA A 155 6.05 7.23 13.91
CA ALA A 155 7.43 7.01 13.40
C ALA A 155 7.56 6.04 12.21
N VAL A 156 6.55 5.20 11.95
CA VAL A 156 6.50 4.25 10.83
C VAL A 156 5.16 4.39 10.13
N GLN A 157 5.13 5.21 9.08
CA GLN A 157 3.91 5.41 8.30
C GLN A 157 3.70 4.25 7.32
N LEU A 158 2.47 3.72 7.27
CA LEU A 158 2.03 2.83 6.20
C LEU A 158 1.71 3.64 4.94
N SER A 159 2.10 3.13 3.79
CA SER A 159 1.68 3.69 2.51
C SER A 159 0.18 3.42 2.26
N SER A 160 -0.42 4.21 1.37
CA SER A 160 -1.83 3.97 0.99
C SER A 160 -2.04 2.56 0.42
N GLN A 161 -1.05 2.00 -0.28
CA GLN A 161 -1.16 0.65 -0.84
C GLN A 161 -1.06 -0.44 0.21
N GLU A 162 -0.27 -0.24 1.26
CA GLU A 162 -0.24 -1.17 2.39
C GLU A 162 -1.59 -1.22 3.12
N ILE A 163 -2.23 -0.07 3.25
CA ILE A 163 -3.58 0.02 3.82
C ILE A 163 -4.59 -0.74 2.94
N ARG A 164 -4.52 -0.57 1.60
CA ARG A 164 -5.41 -1.28 0.66
C ARG A 164 -5.21 -2.79 0.72
N HIS A 165 -3.97 -3.24 0.70
CA HIS A 165 -3.63 -4.66 0.85
C HIS A 165 -4.25 -5.26 2.11
N ALA A 166 -4.17 -4.55 3.21
CA ALA A 166 -4.74 -4.98 4.49
C ALA A 166 -6.28 -5.00 4.49
N LEU A 167 -6.93 -3.99 3.90
CA LEU A 167 -8.40 -3.85 3.92
C LEU A 167 -9.13 -4.67 2.86
N PHE A 168 -8.46 -5.00 1.75
CA PHE A 168 -9.07 -5.63 0.59
C PHE A 168 -8.28 -6.87 0.13
N PRO A 169 -8.00 -7.82 1.02
CA PRO A 169 -7.32 -9.05 0.64
C PRO A 169 -8.20 -9.84 -0.34
N GLY A 170 -7.58 -10.49 -1.33
CA GLY A 170 -8.34 -11.29 -2.29
C GLY A 170 -7.55 -11.64 -3.55
N ASN A 171 -8.27 -12.16 -4.56
CA ASN A 171 -7.63 -12.58 -5.81
C ASN A 171 -7.06 -11.39 -6.59
N PHE A 172 -7.70 -10.22 -6.51
CA PHE A 172 -7.19 -9.02 -7.17
C PHE A 172 -5.92 -8.50 -6.49
N ASP A 173 -5.89 -8.46 -5.17
CA ASP A 173 -4.69 -8.09 -4.41
C ASP A 173 -3.51 -9.01 -4.73
N LYS A 174 -3.73 -10.34 -4.80
CA LYS A 174 -2.71 -11.30 -5.24
C LYS A 174 -2.22 -11.03 -6.66
N LEU A 175 -3.10 -10.62 -7.57
CA LEU A 175 -2.72 -10.25 -8.93
C LEU A 175 -1.82 -9.00 -8.93
N LEU A 176 -2.13 -7.99 -8.11
CA LEU A 176 -1.28 -6.79 -7.99
C LEU A 176 0.13 -7.15 -7.52
N ILE A 177 0.24 -8.03 -6.51
CA ILE A 177 1.53 -8.54 -6.01
C ILE A 177 2.28 -9.25 -7.13
N GLU A 178 1.63 -10.19 -7.82
CA GLU A 178 2.22 -10.96 -8.93
C GLU A 178 2.79 -10.03 -10.02
N LEU A 179 1.97 -9.11 -10.52
CA LEU A 179 2.35 -8.22 -11.62
C LEU A 179 3.39 -7.17 -11.21
N SER A 180 3.42 -6.77 -9.95
CA SER A 180 4.40 -5.83 -9.42
C SER A 180 5.84 -6.36 -9.45
N LEU A 181 6.02 -7.68 -9.51
CA LEU A 181 7.33 -8.35 -9.61
C LEU A 181 7.93 -8.25 -11.01
N THR A 182 7.16 -7.81 -12.03
CA THR A 182 7.70 -7.59 -13.38
C THR A 182 8.86 -6.59 -13.32
N PRO A 183 10.02 -6.88 -13.94
CA PRO A 183 11.23 -6.04 -13.81
C PRO A 183 11.01 -4.55 -14.12
N LEU A 184 10.25 -4.24 -15.17
CA LEU A 184 9.92 -2.84 -15.52
C LEU A 184 9.06 -2.12 -14.48
N ILE A 185 8.34 -2.85 -13.65
CA ILE A 185 7.51 -2.30 -12.58
C ILE A 185 8.29 -2.27 -11.28
N SER A 186 8.92 -3.38 -10.90
CA SER A 186 9.70 -3.49 -9.65
C SER A 186 10.88 -2.53 -9.60
N ASN A 187 11.48 -2.20 -10.74
CA ASN A 187 12.63 -1.30 -10.86
C ASN A 187 12.26 0.09 -11.41
N PHE A 188 10.97 0.41 -11.49
CA PHE A 188 10.49 1.65 -12.12
C PHE A 188 11.11 2.90 -11.49
N GLY A 189 11.66 3.78 -12.34
CA GLY A 189 12.23 5.07 -11.94
C GLY A 189 13.54 4.99 -11.14
N MET A 190 14.11 3.80 -10.98
CA MET A 190 15.38 3.61 -10.27
C MET A 190 16.56 3.90 -11.19
N ALA A 191 17.60 4.53 -10.64
CA ALA A 191 18.90 4.57 -11.31
C ALA A 191 19.53 3.16 -11.27
N GLU A 192 20.36 2.84 -12.29
CA GLU A 192 21.15 1.62 -12.26
C GLU A 192 21.83 1.46 -10.89
N ASN A 193 21.67 0.31 -10.27
CA ASN A 193 22.18 -0.03 -8.93
C ASN A 193 21.45 0.53 -7.70
N THR A 194 20.28 1.12 -7.84
CA THR A 194 19.44 1.51 -6.67
C THR A 194 18.23 0.58 -6.57
N LEU A 195 18.09 -0.16 -5.48
CA LEU A 195 16.89 -0.97 -5.24
C LEU A 195 15.75 -0.06 -4.77
N ARG A 196 14.58 -0.19 -5.39
CA ARG A 196 13.35 0.44 -4.88
C ARG A 196 13.10 -0.05 -3.46
N LYS A 197 12.72 0.86 -2.55
CA LYS A 197 12.35 0.44 -1.18
C LYS A 197 11.20 -0.57 -1.29
N LYS A 198 11.49 -1.83 -1.07
CA LYS A 198 10.50 -2.94 -1.16
C LYS A 198 9.32 -2.78 -0.19
N ASP A 199 9.49 -1.92 0.81
CA ASP A 199 8.57 -1.83 1.95
C ASP A 199 7.35 -0.93 1.71
N SER A 200 7.27 -0.19 0.59
CA SER A 200 6.18 0.80 0.38
C SER A 200 5.04 0.32 -0.51
N ARG A 201 5.14 -0.87 -1.11
CA ARG A 201 4.19 -1.43 -2.09
C ARG A 201 3.86 -0.48 -3.27
N GLU A 202 4.77 0.44 -3.59
CA GLU A 202 4.59 1.39 -4.70
C GLU A 202 4.44 0.69 -6.06
N ALA A 203 5.12 -0.45 -6.24
CA ALA A 203 5.01 -1.25 -7.47
C ALA A 203 3.59 -1.82 -7.64
N GLU A 204 2.97 -2.27 -6.56
CA GLU A 204 1.59 -2.76 -6.56
C GLU A 204 0.60 -1.61 -6.80
N GLU A 205 0.81 -0.44 -6.20
CA GLU A 205 0.00 0.75 -6.48
C GLU A 205 0.10 1.14 -7.96
N GLN A 206 1.28 1.02 -8.57
CA GLN A 206 1.46 1.29 -9.99
C GLN A 206 0.63 0.35 -10.87
N VAL A 207 0.59 -0.95 -10.55
CA VAL A 207 -0.28 -1.91 -11.24
C VAL A 207 -1.77 -1.58 -11.03
N LEU A 208 -2.16 -1.25 -9.80
CA LEU A 208 -3.52 -0.82 -9.47
C LEU A 208 -3.95 0.40 -10.28
N ARG A 209 -3.07 1.41 -10.42
CA ARG A 209 -3.31 2.61 -11.23
C ARG A 209 -3.64 2.28 -12.68
N PHE A 210 -2.91 1.34 -13.29
CA PHE A 210 -3.20 0.89 -14.65
C PHE A 210 -4.65 0.42 -14.78
N PHE A 211 -5.08 -0.50 -13.94
CA PHE A 211 -6.44 -1.04 -14.02
C PHE A 211 -7.50 0.03 -13.76
N ALA A 212 -7.31 0.84 -12.71
CA ALA A 212 -8.26 1.89 -12.35
C ALA A 212 -8.40 2.94 -13.45
N PHE A 213 -7.29 3.38 -14.04
CA PHE A 213 -7.33 4.35 -15.14
C PHE A 213 -7.77 3.76 -16.48
N SER A 214 -7.59 2.47 -16.71
CA SER A 214 -8.12 1.82 -17.92
C SER A 214 -9.64 1.69 -17.88
N GLU A 215 -10.21 1.27 -16.74
CA GLU A 215 -11.63 0.96 -16.65
C GLU A 215 -12.49 2.14 -16.17
N ASN A 216 -11.99 2.97 -15.23
CA ASN A 216 -12.84 3.88 -14.45
C ASN A 216 -12.41 5.36 -14.51
N ILE A 217 -11.63 5.78 -15.49
CA ILE A 217 -11.09 7.16 -15.53
C ILE A 217 -12.18 8.24 -15.44
N ASN A 218 -13.38 7.97 -15.96
CA ASN A 218 -14.49 8.91 -15.93
C ASN A 218 -15.00 9.19 -14.51
N ASN A 219 -14.73 8.29 -13.57
CA ASN A 219 -15.09 8.41 -12.15
C ASN A 219 -13.98 9.06 -11.31
N TYR A 220 -12.89 9.50 -11.96
CA TYR A 220 -11.80 10.16 -11.26
C TYR A 220 -12.14 11.64 -10.97
N GLU A 221 -12.25 12.00 -9.70
CA GLU A 221 -12.65 13.34 -9.24
C GLU A 221 -11.48 14.19 -8.72
N GLY A 222 -10.23 13.80 -9.02
CA GLY A 222 -9.03 14.56 -8.62
C GLY A 222 -8.41 14.12 -7.29
N ASN A 223 -8.99 13.13 -6.60
CA ASN A 223 -8.40 12.50 -5.42
C ASN A 223 -7.98 11.06 -5.74
N LEU A 224 -6.68 10.88 -6.00
CA LEU A 224 -6.14 9.58 -6.40
C LEU A 224 -6.33 8.51 -5.32
N LYS A 225 -6.17 8.86 -4.03
CA LYS A 225 -6.34 7.91 -2.93
C LYS A 225 -7.76 7.34 -2.92
N VAL A 226 -8.76 8.19 -2.91
CA VAL A 226 -10.19 7.80 -2.91
C VAL A 226 -10.53 6.97 -4.14
N PHE A 227 -10.04 7.38 -5.32
CA PHE A 227 -10.27 6.68 -6.57
C PHE A 227 -9.72 5.25 -6.55
N LEU A 228 -8.49 5.07 -6.08
CA LEU A 228 -7.85 3.75 -5.98
C LEU A 228 -8.47 2.89 -4.88
N ASP A 229 -8.86 3.49 -3.74
CA ASP A 229 -9.54 2.78 -2.65
C ASP A 229 -10.89 2.23 -3.13
N SER A 230 -11.69 3.04 -3.84
CA SER A 230 -12.98 2.62 -4.40
C SER A 230 -12.82 1.51 -5.44
N TYR A 231 -11.84 1.62 -6.33
CA TYR A 231 -11.57 0.59 -7.34
C TYR A 231 -11.10 -0.72 -6.70
N MET A 232 -10.22 -0.66 -5.71
CA MET A 232 -9.76 -1.83 -4.97
C MET A 232 -10.90 -2.53 -4.24
N GLN A 233 -11.81 -1.77 -3.62
CA GLN A 233 -13.01 -2.29 -2.98
C GLN A 233 -13.93 -2.99 -3.98
N GLU A 234 -14.19 -2.37 -5.14
CA GLU A 234 -15.03 -2.95 -6.21
C GLU A 234 -14.48 -4.29 -6.71
N LYS A 235 -13.14 -4.38 -6.86
CA LYS A 235 -12.48 -5.58 -7.39
C LYS A 235 -12.13 -6.63 -6.34
N SER A 236 -12.32 -6.38 -5.04
CA SER A 236 -11.91 -7.30 -3.97
C SER A 236 -12.51 -8.70 -4.09
N GLN A 237 -13.74 -8.82 -4.62
CA GLN A 237 -14.47 -10.10 -4.77
C GLN A 237 -14.51 -10.61 -6.21
N ILE A 238 -13.57 -10.19 -7.06
CA ILE A 238 -13.57 -10.57 -8.48
C ILE A 238 -13.25 -12.06 -8.67
N SER A 239 -13.91 -12.69 -9.64
CA SER A 239 -13.72 -14.11 -9.93
C SER A 239 -12.36 -14.42 -10.58
N SER A 240 -11.85 -15.65 -10.39
CA SER A 240 -10.58 -16.09 -10.96
C SER A 240 -10.53 -16.00 -12.48
N ILE A 241 -11.67 -16.20 -13.17
CA ILE A 241 -11.75 -16.07 -14.64
C ILE A 241 -11.46 -14.63 -15.06
N LYS A 242 -12.04 -13.63 -14.37
CA LYS A 242 -11.78 -12.22 -14.65
C LYS A 242 -10.34 -11.83 -14.33
N ILE A 243 -9.76 -12.38 -13.27
CA ILE A 243 -8.34 -12.20 -12.92
C ILE A 243 -7.42 -12.64 -14.07
N GLY A 244 -7.70 -13.78 -14.71
CA GLY A 244 -6.96 -14.24 -15.88
C GLY A 244 -6.99 -13.23 -17.04
N LYS A 245 -8.16 -12.65 -17.33
CA LYS A 245 -8.29 -11.61 -18.36
C LYS A 245 -7.52 -10.34 -18.01
N MET A 246 -7.58 -9.90 -16.76
CA MET A 246 -6.84 -8.72 -16.28
C MET A 246 -5.32 -8.93 -16.39
N ARG A 247 -4.82 -10.12 -16.06
CA ARG A 247 -3.41 -10.47 -16.25
C ARG A 247 -2.97 -10.29 -17.71
N VAL A 248 -3.73 -10.85 -18.65
CA VAL A 248 -3.45 -10.73 -20.09
C VAL A 248 -3.50 -9.28 -20.54
N LEU A 249 -4.49 -8.51 -20.08
CA LEU A 249 -4.61 -7.08 -20.41
C LEU A 249 -3.37 -6.29 -19.98
N PHE A 250 -2.91 -6.48 -18.73
CA PHE A 250 -1.73 -5.80 -18.21
C PHE A 250 -0.46 -6.18 -18.96
N THR A 251 -0.21 -7.47 -19.14
CA THR A 251 1.02 -7.96 -19.79
C THR A 251 1.08 -7.57 -21.25
N SER A 252 -0.06 -7.60 -21.96
CA SER A 252 -0.17 -7.13 -23.35
C SER A 252 0.09 -5.62 -23.45
N ALA A 253 -0.54 -4.81 -22.60
CA ALA A 253 -0.32 -3.36 -22.59
C ALA A 253 1.15 -3.00 -22.34
N LEU A 254 1.78 -3.68 -21.38
CA LEU A 254 3.21 -3.48 -21.07
C LEU A 254 4.10 -3.87 -22.25
N ALA A 255 3.85 -5.02 -22.88
CA ALA A 255 4.58 -5.47 -24.05
C ALA A 255 4.48 -4.46 -25.22
N LYS A 256 3.28 -3.92 -25.49
CA LYS A 256 3.06 -2.89 -26.50
C LYS A 256 3.85 -1.62 -26.21
N CYS A 257 3.89 -1.18 -24.95
CA CYS A 257 4.72 -0.04 -24.57
C CYS A 257 6.21 -0.30 -24.82
N VAL A 258 6.70 -1.50 -24.51
CA VAL A 258 8.09 -1.90 -24.77
C VAL A 258 8.38 -1.97 -26.28
N THR A 259 7.46 -2.51 -27.07
CA THR A 259 7.59 -2.55 -28.55
C THR A 259 7.79 -1.16 -29.14
N VAL A 260 7.05 -0.15 -28.65
CA VAL A 260 7.12 1.22 -29.16
C VAL A 260 8.35 1.97 -28.66
N PHE A 261 8.72 1.82 -27.39
CA PHE A 261 9.68 2.72 -26.74
C PHE A 261 11.00 2.05 -26.32
N GLY A 262 11.07 0.71 -26.34
CA GLY A 262 12.27 -0.03 -25.90
C GLY A 262 12.69 0.38 -24.48
N ASP A 263 13.98 0.67 -24.31
CA ASP A 263 14.57 1.07 -23.02
C ASP A 263 14.08 2.44 -22.54
N ASP A 264 13.58 3.29 -23.46
CA ASP A 264 13.03 4.61 -23.16
C ASP A 264 11.57 4.58 -22.69
N VAL A 265 11.03 3.40 -22.41
CA VAL A 265 9.63 3.24 -22.00
C VAL A 265 9.30 4.10 -20.77
N PHE A 266 8.20 4.84 -20.84
CA PHE A 266 7.70 5.77 -19.79
C PHE A 266 8.64 6.94 -19.50
N THR A 267 9.49 7.34 -20.45
CA THR A 267 10.41 8.47 -20.30
C THR A 267 10.14 9.59 -21.29
N ASP A 268 10.53 10.81 -20.93
CA ASP A 268 10.59 11.94 -21.84
C ASP A 268 12.04 12.13 -22.31
N THR A 269 12.37 11.57 -23.45
CA THR A 269 13.72 11.59 -24.02
C THR A 269 14.17 12.98 -24.48
N ASN A 270 13.29 13.99 -24.47
CA ASN A 270 13.67 15.38 -24.75
C ASN A 270 14.37 16.04 -23.56
N LYS A 271 14.31 15.45 -22.37
CA LYS A 271 14.95 15.97 -21.15
C LYS A 271 16.40 15.52 -21.04
N ARG A 272 17.27 16.41 -20.56
CA ARG A 272 18.70 16.10 -20.34
C ARG A 272 18.93 14.93 -19.38
N ARG A 273 18.02 14.68 -18.43
CA ARG A 273 17.99 13.51 -17.54
C ARG A 273 16.65 12.82 -17.73
N SER A 274 16.68 11.81 -18.54
CA SER A 274 15.53 10.94 -18.80
C SER A 274 15.32 10.02 -17.61
N LYS A 275 14.15 10.08 -17.00
CA LYS A 275 13.71 9.16 -15.93
C LYS A 275 12.29 8.72 -16.21
N GLN A 276 12.01 7.45 -15.92
CA GLN A 276 10.65 6.95 -15.96
C GLN A 276 9.73 7.75 -15.04
N GLY A 277 8.55 8.09 -15.52
CA GLY A 277 7.58 8.89 -14.78
C GLY A 277 6.19 8.26 -14.77
N LEU A 278 5.56 8.21 -13.57
CA LEU A 278 4.21 7.66 -13.42
C LEU A 278 3.17 8.35 -14.30
N VAL A 279 3.36 9.63 -14.63
CA VAL A 279 2.45 10.35 -15.53
C VAL A 279 2.47 9.77 -16.94
N TYR A 280 3.65 9.38 -17.44
CA TYR A 280 3.79 8.73 -18.75
C TYR A 280 3.26 7.29 -18.70
N TYR A 281 3.51 6.57 -17.60
CA TYR A 281 2.93 5.26 -17.38
C TYR A 281 1.40 5.30 -17.38
N ASP A 282 0.78 6.19 -16.60
CA ASP A 282 -0.68 6.37 -16.52
C ASP A 282 -1.31 6.78 -17.85
N LEU A 283 -0.52 7.40 -18.73
CA LEU A 283 -0.96 7.81 -20.06
C LEU A 283 -0.82 6.70 -21.09
N LEU A 284 0.37 6.09 -21.17
CA LEU A 284 0.72 5.17 -22.26
C LEU A 284 0.15 3.76 -22.05
N MET A 285 0.23 3.23 -20.84
CA MET A 285 -0.24 1.87 -20.56
C MET A 285 -1.72 1.65 -20.91
N PRO A 286 -2.67 2.48 -20.44
CA PRO A 286 -4.07 2.29 -20.79
C PRO A 286 -4.35 2.49 -22.28
N THR A 287 -3.75 3.51 -22.90
CA THR A 287 -4.08 3.88 -24.28
C THR A 287 -3.49 2.93 -25.31
N LEU A 288 -2.22 2.49 -25.13
CA LEU A 288 -1.64 1.49 -26.03
C LEU A 288 -2.21 0.09 -25.77
N GLY A 289 -2.71 -0.17 -24.57
CA GLY A 289 -3.43 -1.41 -24.26
C GLY A 289 -4.64 -1.62 -25.17
N GLU A 290 -5.31 -0.55 -25.56
CA GLU A 290 -6.51 -0.57 -26.42
C GLU A 290 -6.21 -0.71 -27.93
N VAL A 291 -4.96 -0.49 -28.37
CA VAL A 291 -4.56 -0.59 -29.79
C VAL A 291 -4.24 -2.04 -30.13
N ASP A 292 -4.61 -2.50 -31.32
CA ASP A 292 -4.28 -3.85 -31.79
C ASP A 292 -2.77 -4.07 -31.88
N GLN A 293 -2.30 -5.27 -31.54
CA GLN A 293 -0.88 -5.61 -31.52
C GLN A 293 -0.21 -5.41 -32.87
N GLU A 294 -0.86 -5.83 -33.96
CA GLU A 294 -0.35 -5.68 -35.32
C GLU A 294 -0.16 -4.22 -35.73
N ILE A 295 -1.08 -3.34 -35.29
CA ILE A 295 -0.97 -1.89 -35.54
C ILE A 295 0.19 -1.31 -34.75
N VAL A 296 0.36 -1.71 -33.49
CA VAL A 296 1.48 -1.24 -32.65
C VAL A 296 2.82 -1.63 -33.27
N GLU A 297 2.98 -2.86 -33.75
CA GLU A 297 4.20 -3.34 -34.37
C GLU A 297 4.49 -2.60 -35.71
N LEU A 298 3.46 -2.41 -36.54
CA LEU A 298 3.59 -1.73 -37.83
C LEU A 298 3.90 -0.24 -37.67
N LYS A 299 3.35 0.42 -36.65
CA LYS A 299 3.39 1.88 -36.46
C LYS A 299 4.25 2.32 -35.26
N ALA A 300 5.12 1.44 -34.75
CA ALA A 300 5.93 1.71 -33.57
C ALA A 300 6.73 3.03 -33.67
N ASN A 301 7.36 3.27 -34.82
CA ASN A 301 8.19 4.47 -35.02
C ASN A 301 7.35 5.75 -35.04
N GLU A 302 6.22 5.73 -35.76
CA GLU A 302 5.28 6.85 -35.85
C GLU A 302 4.67 7.17 -34.48
N ILE A 303 4.26 6.16 -33.71
CA ILE A 303 3.73 6.31 -32.36
C ILE A 303 4.81 6.89 -31.42
N CYS A 304 6.05 6.38 -31.48
CA CYS A 304 7.16 6.91 -30.71
C CYS A 304 7.44 8.40 -31.03
N LEU A 305 7.46 8.76 -32.32
CA LEU A 305 7.66 10.14 -32.76
C LEU A 305 6.51 11.06 -32.31
N ALA A 306 5.26 10.59 -32.41
CA ALA A 306 4.08 11.32 -31.96
C ALA A 306 4.15 11.61 -30.44
N PHE A 307 4.62 10.67 -29.64
CA PHE A 307 4.82 10.88 -28.21
C PHE A 307 5.96 11.87 -27.91
N LYS A 308 7.10 11.75 -28.60
CA LYS A 308 8.20 12.71 -28.47
C LYS A 308 7.76 14.15 -28.81
N ASN A 309 6.93 14.31 -29.84
CA ASN A 309 6.35 15.60 -30.21
C ASN A 309 5.29 16.09 -29.23
N LEU A 310 4.50 15.17 -28.62
CA LEU A 310 3.58 15.51 -27.53
C LEU A 310 4.35 16.11 -26.36
N CYS A 311 5.42 15.46 -25.92
CA CYS A 311 6.25 15.91 -24.79
C CYS A 311 6.86 17.30 -25.01
N LYS A 312 7.11 17.71 -26.26
CA LYS A 312 7.58 19.08 -26.61
C LYS A 312 6.47 20.13 -26.61
N SER A 313 5.20 19.71 -26.70
CA SER A 313 4.11 20.69 -26.87
C SER A 313 3.86 21.48 -25.58
N GLU A 314 3.72 22.79 -25.70
CA GLU A 314 3.45 23.69 -24.58
C GLU A 314 2.16 23.30 -23.82
N LEU A 315 1.12 22.91 -24.56
CA LEU A 315 -0.15 22.49 -23.97
C LEU A 315 0.00 21.25 -23.07
N PHE A 316 0.84 20.29 -23.46
CA PHE A 316 1.13 19.12 -22.64
C PHE A 316 1.98 19.50 -21.43
N GLN A 317 3.02 20.30 -21.62
CA GLN A 317 3.90 20.75 -20.53
C GLN A 317 3.16 21.55 -19.46
N ARG A 318 2.18 22.38 -19.82
CA ARG A 318 1.31 23.06 -18.86
C ARG A 318 0.57 22.08 -17.95
N THR A 319 0.15 20.91 -18.44
CA THR A 319 -0.51 19.88 -17.64
C THR A 319 0.46 19.12 -16.71
N MET A 320 1.78 19.25 -16.96
CA MET A 320 2.84 18.63 -16.17
C MET A 320 3.34 19.54 -15.05
N SER A 321 3.16 20.85 -15.17
CA SER A 321 3.64 21.84 -14.18
C SER A 321 2.59 22.25 -13.15
N GLN A 322 1.30 22.10 -13.47
CA GLN A 322 0.20 22.57 -12.61
C GLN A 322 -0.83 21.48 -12.36
N GLY A 323 -0.92 21.04 -11.10
CA GLY A 323 -1.99 20.12 -10.67
C GLY A 323 -1.95 18.78 -11.39
N LEU A 324 -0.82 18.09 -11.35
CA LEU A 324 -0.59 16.78 -11.99
C LEU A 324 -1.73 15.78 -11.83
N GLN A 325 -2.34 15.77 -10.66
CA GLN A 325 -3.42 14.84 -10.29
C GLN A 325 -4.82 15.46 -10.40
N LYS A 326 -4.97 16.70 -10.88
CA LYS A 326 -6.30 17.26 -11.13
C LYS A 326 -6.98 16.50 -12.28
N GLN A 327 -8.26 16.23 -12.12
CA GLN A 327 -9.09 15.56 -13.15
C GLN A 327 -8.91 16.21 -14.52
N SER A 328 -9.02 17.54 -14.59
CA SER A 328 -8.87 18.30 -15.84
C SER A 328 -7.51 18.09 -16.49
N SER A 329 -6.42 18.01 -15.72
CA SER A 329 -5.07 17.78 -16.25
C SER A 329 -4.92 16.37 -16.81
N ILE A 330 -5.46 15.35 -16.12
CA ILE A 330 -5.41 13.95 -16.56
C ILE A 330 -6.22 13.77 -17.85
N LEU A 331 -7.45 14.24 -17.87
CA LEU A 331 -8.32 14.14 -19.06
C LEU A 331 -7.75 14.90 -20.26
N ARG A 332 -7.17 16.09 -20.02
CA ARG A 332 -6.51 16.86 -21.09
C ARG A 332 -5.30 16.14 -21.65
N ARG A 333 -4.44 15.53 -20.81
CA ARG A 333 -3.31 14.72 -21.28
C ARG A 333 -3.78 13.55 -22.14
N ARG A 334 -4.80 12.82 -21.72
CA ARG A 334 -5.38 11.72 -22.48
C ARG A 334 -5.93 12.18 -23.82
N LYS A 335 -6.67 13.28 -23.85
CA LYS A 335 -7.19 13.85 -25.10
C LYS A 335 -6.07 14.23 -26.06
N LEU A 336 -5.08 15.01 -25.59
CA LEU A 336 -3.94 15.44 -26.41
C LEU A 336 -3.13 14.25 -26.95
N TRP A 337 -2.99 13.21 -26.16
CA TRP A 337 -2.30 11.99 -26.60
C TRP A 337 -3.16 11.19 -27.57
N GLY A 338 -4.43 10.95 -27.26
CA GLY A 338 -5.34 10.19 -28.11
C GLY A 338 -5.46 10.75 -29.53
N GLU A 339 -5.56 12.09 -29.66
CA GLU A 339 -5.58 12.75 -30.96
C GLU A 339 -4.30 12.50 -31.77
N ARG A 340 -3.12 12.50 -31.13
CA ARG A 340 -1.83 12.26 -31.81
C ARG A 340 -1.58 10.79 -32.08
N LEU A 341 -2.00 9.91 -31.18
CA LEU A 341 -1.92 8.47 -31.36
C LEU A 341 -2.77 8.05 -32.57
N GLN A 342 -4.00 8.57 -32.67
CA GLN A 342 -4.87 8.26 -33.79
C GLN A 342 -4.26 8.70 -35.13
N LYS A 343 -3.72 9.93 -35.22
CA LYS A 343 -3.02 10.39 -36.42
C LYS A 343 -1.82 9.54 -36.81
N ALA A 344 -1.02 9.11 -35.79
CA ALA A 344 0.13 8.24 -36.04
C ALA A 344 -0.29 6.86 -36.55
N ILE A 345 -1.43 6.34 -36.11
CA ILE A 345 -2.00 5.09 -36.59
C ILE A 345 -2.53 5.24 -38.02
N ASP A 346 -3.24 6.34 -38.29
CA ASP A 346 -3.87 6.59 -39.62
C ASP A 346 -2.84 7.02 -40.67
N GLY A 347 -1.62 7.39 -40.26
CA GLY A 347 -0.54 7.82 -41.16
C GLY A 347 -0.62 9.29 -41.58
N GLU A 348 -1.22 10.17 -40.75
CA GLU A 348 -1.38 11.61 -40.97
C GLU A 348 -0.28 12.42 -40.25
#